data_d9edf304b564f2bbd11982b0636a0299
#
_entry.id   d9edf304b564f2bbd11982b0636a0299
#
_cell.length_a   1.000
_cell.length_b   1.000
_cell.length_c   1.000
_cell.angle_alpha   90.00
_cell.angle_beta   90.00
_cell.angle_gamma   90.00
#
_symmetry.space_group_name_H-M   'P 1'
#
loop_
_entity.id
_entity.type
_entity.pdbx_description
1 polymer ?
#
loop_
_entity_poly.entity_id
_entity_poly.type
_entity_poly.pdbx_seq_one_letter_code
_entity_poly.pdbx_strand_id
1 'polypeptide(L)'
;MRCQKGAVALDRLESDLGDVRHLIGHNILRHDLPHLAAMRPRLAQLAEAPIDTLWLNPLAFPRNPYHHLVKHYHDGRLLSGHVNDPEADARLVFDVLENQLGAFRALNTKAPDTVAAYHYLTTRGEQDQGFGAVFGHVRGAGVPSVDQARQALSRLLEGEACRTAVRHVLDQFGAPQTGWPMAYALAWISVAGGDSVMPPWVRMQFPDAARMVKRLRDTACDAADCSWCRDKSDPVKALSRWFGFDGFRPTPTDADGRPLQERIVDEGMRGNSLLGILPTGTGKSVCYQIPALAKFDRTGALTVVISPLVALMADQVAGMVRTGISSAVTVNGMLSLPERQDALDKVRIGEAAMLLISPEQLRSVSVRSVLKQREIGLWVLDEAHCVSKWGHDFRPDYRYISRFIRETAGDEDPAPVICLTATAKPEVVRDIRDHFHQRLGTELLLLDGGASRTNLSFEVRSTGKRTKLADILDVIEQRLPAEGASGAVIYCATRKATEETGHTAGNSPDRGHERRSA
;
A
#
# COMPACT_ATOMS: atom_id res chain seq x y z
N MET A 1 3.09 -43.03 11.33
CA MET A 1 4.42 -43.35 11.89
C MET A 1 4.51 -42.79 13.31
N ARG A 2 4.59 -43.61 14.38
CA ARG A 2 4.76 -43.09 15.74
C ARG A 2 6.19 -42.55 15.90
N CYS A 3 6.35 -41.31 16.39
CA CYS A 3 7.65 -40.71 16.67
C CYS A 3 8.50 -41.62 17.58
N GLN A 4 9.55 -42.20 17.05
CA GLN A 4 10.61 -42.85 17.83
C GLN A 4 11.71 -41.82 18.08
N LYS A 5 12.22 -41.73 19.29
CA LYS A 5 13.26 -40.77 19.68
C LYS A 5 14.65 -41.27 19.29
N GLY A 6 15.45 -40.41 18.63
CA GLY A 6 16.90 -40.58 18.49
C GLY A 6 17.38 -41.29 17.21
N ALA A 7 18.60 -41.84 17.26
CA ALA A 7 19.30 -42.42 16.11
C ALA A 7 18.50 -43.53 15.37
N VAL A 8 17.73 -44.35 16.10
CA VAL A 8 16.88 -45.41 15.52
C VAL A 8 15.79 -44.86 14.62
N ALA A 9 15.25 -43.68 14.91
CA ALA A 9 14.26 -43.04 14.04
C ALA A 9 14.87 -42.54 12.73
N LEU A 10 16.12 -42.06 12.77
CA LEU A 10 16.85 -41.61 11.60
C LEU A 10 17.28 -42.79 10.69
N ASP A 11 17.70 -43.93 11.28
CA ASP A 11 18.04 -45.15 10.52
C ASP A 11 16.82 -45.70 9.79
N ARG A 12 15.67 -45.68 10.47
CA ARG A 12 14.39 -46.10 9.86
C ARG A 12 13.95 -45.12 8.78
N LEU A 13 14.05 -43.83 8.99
CA LEU A 13 13.74 -42.82 7.99
C LEU A 13 14.62 -42.99 6.74
N GLU A 14 15.91 -43.24 6.92
CA GLU A 14 16.85 -43.49 5.79
C GLU A 14 16.45 -44.72 4.97
N SER A 15 16.01 -45.80 5.67
CA SER A 15 15.49 -47.01 5.01
C SER A 15 14.16 -46.75 4.27
N ASP A 16 13.23 -46.02 4.92
CA ASP A 16 11.91 -45.75 4.36
C ASP A 16 11.97 -44.78 3.17
N LEU A 17 12.99 -43.90 3.11
CA LEU A 17 13.19 -42.94 2.01
C LEU A 17 13.87 -43.57 0.76
N GLY A 18 14.45 -44.77 0.87
CA GLY A 18 15.23 -45.40 -0.23
C GLY A 18 14.47 -45.56 -1.55
N ASP A 19 13.15 -45.76 -1.49
CA ASP A 19 12.28 -45.93 -2.67
C ASP A 19 11.37 -44.71 -2.94
N VAL A 20 11.51 -43.63 -2.17
CA VAL A 20 10.64 -42.46 -2.28
C VAL A 20 11.24 -41.45 -3.28
N ARG A 21 10.46 -41.06 -4.29
CA ARG A 21 10.87 -40.05 -5.29
C ARG A 21 10.66 -38.62 -4.81
N HIS A 22 9.61 -38.35 -4.02
CA HIS A 22 9.22 -37.00 -3.61
C HIS A 22 8.98 -36.95 -2.11
N LEU A 23 9.60 -36.00 -1.44
CA LEU A 23 9.22 -35.58 -0.09
C LEU A 23 8.30 -34.37 -0.20
N ILE A 24 7.19 -34.41 0.53
CA ILE A 24 6.22 -33.32 0.57
C ILE A 24 6.26 -32.69 1.96
N GLY A 25 6.36 -31.39 2.03
CA GLY A 25 6.33 -30.67 3.28
C GLY A 25 5.87 -29.23 3.10
N HIS A 26 5.61 -28.56 4.22
CA HIS A 26 5.29 -27.14 4.25
C HIS A 26 6.49 -26.37 4.79
N ASN A 27 7.17 -25.59 3.96
CA ASN A 27 8.47 -24.98 4.23
C ASN A 27 9.62 -26.01 4.35
N ILE A 28 9.47 -27.16 3.71
CA ILE A 28 10.43 -28.27 3.78
C ILE A 28 11.81 -27.86 3.26
N LEU A 29 11.88 -27.06 2.20
CA LEU A 29 13.13 -26.63 1.56
C LEU A 29 14.00 -25.78 2.50
N ARG A 30 13.42 -25.00 3.37
CA ARG A 30 14.16 -24.08 4.26
C ARG A 30 14.19 -24.49 5.72
N HIS A 31 13.32 -25.39 6.14
CA HIS A 31 13.25 -25.83 7.51
C HIS A 31 13.69 -27.30 7.67
N ASP A 32 12.94 -28.24 7.13
CA ASP A 32 13.13 -29.66 7.44
C ASP A 32 14.38 -30.24 6.75
N LEU A 33 14.58 -29.96 5.45
CA LEU A 33 15.74 -30.49 4.72
C LEU A 33 17.08 -29.98 5.26
N PRO A 34 17.29 -28.69 5.58
CA PRO A 34 18.50 -28.23 6.23
C PRO A 34 18.77 -28.90 7.58
N HIS A 35 17.71 -29.12 8.38
CA HIS A 35 17.85 -29.82 9.65
C HIS A 35 18.19 -31.30 9.48
N LEU A 36 17.55 -31.98 8.54
CA LEU A 36 17.88 -33.36 8.20
C LEU A 36 19.31 -33.48 7.67
N ALA A 37 19.75 -32.56 6.81
CA ALA A 37 21.12 -32.51 6.30
C ALA A 37 22.17 -32.30 7.41
N ALA A 38 21.85 -31.44 8.39
CA ALA A 38 22.72 -31.21 9.55
C ALA A 38 22.83 -32.44 10.48
N MET A 39 21.75 -33.23 10.58
CA MET A 39 21.75 -34.47 11.36
C MET A 39 22.43 -35.62 10.60
N ARG A 40 22.10 -35.81 9.33
CA ARG A 40 22.63 -36.83 8.42
C ARG A 40 22.63 -36.34 6.97
N PRO A 41 23.78 -35.96 6.41
CA PRO A 41 23.87 -35.45 5.03
C PRO A 41 23.22 -36.35 3.99
N ARG A 42 23.29 -37.69 4.18
CA ARG A 42 22.71 -38.68 3.29
C ARG A 42 21.19 -38.61 3.17
N LEU A 43 20.46 -38.21 4.26
CA LEU A 43 19.01 -38.04 4.21
C LEU A 43 18.61 -36.89 3.30
N ALA A 44 19.39 -35.81 3.21
CA ALA A 44 19.12 -34.71 2.30
C ALA A 44 19.34 -35.11 0.83
N GLN A 45 20.29 -36.02 0.57
CA GLN A 45 20.55 -36.56 -0.80
C GLN A 45 19.41 -37.45 -1.28
N LEU A 46 18.71 -38.16 -0.37
CA LEU A 46 17.54 -38.98 -0.72
C LEU A 46 16.30 -38.15 -1.12
N ALA A 47 16.29 -36.88 -0.79
CA ALA A 47 15.20 -35.96 -1.14
C ALA A 47 15.51 -35.18 -2.43
N GLU A 48 15.70 -35.90 -3.54
CA GLU A 48 16.12 -35.32 -4.82
C GLU A 48 15.10 -34.39 -5.45
N ALA A 49 13.82 -34.57 -5.13
CA ALA A 49 12.71 -33.81 -5.73
C ALA A 49 11.64 -33.41 -4.70
N PRO A 50 11.97 -32.53 -3.75
CA PRO A 50 11.03 -32.12 -2.72
C PRO A 50 9.90 -31.26 -3.31
N ILE A 51 8.70 -31.38 -2.72
CA ILE A 51 7.54 -30.55 -3.02
C ILE A 51 7.24 -29.70 -1.79
N ASP A 52 7.39 -28.40 -1.91
CA ASP A 52 7.13 -27.45 -0.84
C ASP A 52 5.79 -26.77 -1.04
N THR A 53 4.81 -27.14 -0.22
CA THR A 53 3.46 -26.58 -0.31
C THR A 53 3.39 -25.11 0.10
N LEU A 54 4.34 -24.58 0.91
CA LEU A 54 4.43 -23.16 1.19
C LEU A 54 4.79 -22.37 -0.08
N TRP A 55 5.74 -22.86 -0.87
CA TRP A 55 6.18 -22.21 -2.10
C TRP A 55 5.10 -22.22 -3.18
N LEU A 56 4.35 -23.32 -3.29
CA LEU A 56 3.24 -23.42 -4.25
C LEU A 56 2.04 -22.55 -3.87
N ASN A 57 1.88 -22.23 -2.59
CA ASN A 57 0.65 -21.61 -2.09
C ASN A 57 0.33 -20.24 -2.70
N PRO A 58 1.28 -19.29 -2.84
CA PRO A 58 1.00 -18.02 -3.49
C PRO A 58 0.66 -18.13 -4.98
N LEU A 59 1.11 -19.21 -5.64
CA LEU A 59 0.80 -19.48 -7.05
C LEU A 59 -0.61 -20.07 -7.19
N ALA A 60 -1.02 -20.96 -6.27
CA ALA A 60 -2.35 -21.57 -6.25
C ALA A 60 -3.43 -20.61 -5.74
N PHE A 61 -3.10 -19.82 -4.73
CA PHE A 61 -4.04 -18.94 -4.02
C PHE A 61 -3.46 -17.53 -3.84
N PRO A 62 -3.25 -16.76 -4.91
CA PRO A 62 -2.59 -15.45 -4.85
C PRO A 62 -3.40 -14.40 -4.07
N ARG A 63 -4.70 -14.59 -3.87
CA ARG A 63 -5.54 -13.72 -3.04
C ARG A 63 -5.51 -14.04 -1.55
N ASN A 64 -4.96 -15.21 -1.16
CA ASN A 64 -4.91 -15.59 0.24
C ASN A 64 -3.71 -14.90 0.95
N PRO A 65 -3.93 -14.03 1.95
CA PRO A 65 -2.84 -13.38 2.67
C PRO A 65 -2.16 -14.30 3.70
N TYR A 66 -2.74 -15.48 3.94
CA TYR A 66 -2.29 -16.42 4.97
C TYR A 66 -1.76 -17.70 4.35
N HIS A 67 -0.50 -18.02 4.63
CA HIS A 67 0.20 -19.18 4.07
C HIS A 67 0.73 -20.14 5.14
N HIS A 68 0.26 -20.01 6.40
CA HIS A 68 0.67 -20.92 7.49
C HIS A 68 -0.24 -22.15 7.56
N LEU A 69 0.35 -23.31 7.86
CA LEU A 69 -0.34 -24.60 7.94
C LEU A 69 -1.48 -24.62 8.97
N VAL A 70 -1.33 -23.89 10.07
CA VAL A 70 -2.24 -23.88 11.24
C VAL A 70 -3.48 -23.01 11.06
N LYS A 71 -3.57 -22.20 10.00
CA LYS A 71 -4.76 -21.39 9.72
C LYS A 71 -5.64 -22.13 8.73
N HIS A 72 -6.83 -22.52 9.17
CA HIS A 72 -7.82 -23.14 8.30
C HIS A 72 -8.09 -22.28 7.07
N TYR A 73 -7.77 -22.82 5.93
CA TYR A 73 -7.92 -22.16 4.63
C TYR A 73 -9.37 -21.85 4.26
N HIS A 74 -10.34 -22.48 4.92
CA HIS A 74 -11.75 -22.38 4.56
C HIS A 74 -12.59 -21.42 5.41
N ASP A 75 -12.21 -21.14 6.67
CA ASP A 75 -13.13 -20.44 7.58
C ASP A 75 -12.63 -19.13 8.19
N GLY A 76 -11.37 -18.76 8.00
CA GLY A 76 -10.78 -17.57 8.67
C GLY A 76 -10.77 -17.64 10.20
N ARG A 77 -11.19 -18.75 10.80
CA ARG A 77 -11.26 -18.95 12.24
C ARG A 77 -9.97 -19.55 12.78
N LEU A 78 -9.32 -18.79 13.65
CA LEU A 78 -8.23 -19.29 14.50
C LEU A 78 -8.84 -20.27 15.51
N LEU A 79 -8.53 -21.56 15.40
CA LEU A 79 -8.76 -22.49 16.50
C LEU A 79 -7.72 -22.20 17.58
N SER A 80 -8.14 -21.55 18.65
CA SER A 80 -7.38 -21.43 19.89
C SER A 80 -7.29 -22.83 20.50
N GLY A 81 -6.08 -23.42 20.53
CA GLY A 81 -5.84 -24.69 21.23
C GLY A 81 -5.09 -25.77 20.45
N HIS A 82 -4.46 -25.47 19.29
CA HIS A 82 -3.59 -26.46 18.64
C HIS A 82 -2.36 -26.75 19.50
N VAL A 83 -2.35 -27.94 20.09
CA VAL A 83 -1.11 -28.60 20.53
C VAL A 83 -0.35 -28.94 19.26
N ASN A 84 0.96 -28.65 19.20
CA ASN A 84 1.84 -29.08 18.10
C ASN A 84 1.77 -30.61 17.98
N ASP A 85 1.02 -31.11 17.00
CA ASP A 85 0.92 -32.53 16.66
C ASP A 85 1.58 -32.74 15.29
N PRO A 86 2.83 -33.20 15.25
CA PRO A 86 3.55 -33.40 13.99
C PRO A 86 2.90 -34.40 13.04
N GLU A 87 2.11 -35.37 13.55
CA GLU A 87 1.39 -36.33 12.71
C GLU A 87 0.19 -35.67 12.03
N ALA A 88 -0.57 -34.87 12.79
CA ALA A 88 -1.69 -34.10 12.24
C ALA A 88 -1.19 -33.06 11.21
N ASP A 89 -0.08 -32.37 11.51
CA ASP A 89 0.55 -31.41 10.61
C ASP A 89 1.01 -32.10 9.31
N ALA A 90 1.62 -33.29 9.39
CA ALA A 90 2.06 -34.03 8.21
C ALA A 90 0.87 -34.49 7.33
N ARG A 91 -0.27 -34.86 7.93
CA ARG A 91 -1.50 -35.18 7.18
C ARG A 91 -2.09 -33.96 6.49
N LEU A 92 -2.12 -32.82 7.19
CA LEU A 92 -2.62 -31.56 6.66
C LEU A 92 -1.82 -31.11 5.42
N VAL A 93 -0.52 -31.43 5.32
CA VAL A 93 0.30 -31.12 4.14
C VAL A 93 -0.27 -31.79 2.87
N PHE A 94 -0.77 -33.02 2.97
CA PHE A 94 -1.39 -33.70 1.82
C PHE A 94 -2.71 -33.02 1.41
N ASP A 95 -3.55 -32.64 2.36
CA ASP A 95 -4.81 -31.91 2.09
C ASP A 95 -4.51 -30.57 1.40
N VAL A 96 -3.48 -29.85 1.88
CA VAL A 96 -3.03 -28.60 1.26
C VAL A 96 -2.57 -28.84 -0.17
N LEU A 97 -1.75 -29.87 -0.43
CA LEU A 97 -1.27 -30.20 -1.78
C LEU A 97 -2.44 -30.58 -2.70
N GLU A 98 -3.42 -31.36 -2.22
CA GLU A 98 -4.59 -31.73 -3.01
C GLU A 98 -5.41 -30.50 -3.41
N ASN A 99 -5.63 -29.59 -2.47
CA ASN A 99 -6.31 -28.31 -2.74
C ASN A 99 -5.53 -27.46 -3.76
N GLN A 100 -4.19 -27.39 -3.66
CA GLN A 100 -3.35 -26.71 -4.63
C GLN A 100 -3.42 -27.33 -6.02
N LEU A 101 -3.39 -28.67 -6.11
CA LEU A 101 -3.56 -29.39 -7.37
C LEU A 101 -4.93 -29.10 -8.00
N GLY A 102 -5.99 -29.07 -7.18
CA GLY A 102 -7.33 -28.66 -7.61
C GLY A 102 -7.37 -27.25 -8.18
N ALA A 103 -6.75 -26.29 -7.48
CA ALA A 103 -6.65 -24.91 -7.93
C ALA A 103 -5.83 -24.78 -9.24
N PHE A 104 -4.70 -25.46 -9.36
CA PHE A 104 -3.89 -25.46 -10.58
C PHE A 104 -4.59 -26.12 -11.77
N ARG A 105 -5.39 -27.19 -11.57
CA ARG A 105 -6.20 -27.80 -12.64
C ARG A 105 -7.27 -26.82 -13.13
N ALA A 106 -7.94 -26.13 -12.21
CA ALA A 106 -8.92 -25.10 -12.56
C ALA A 106 -8.25 -23.93 -13.31
N LEU A 107 -7.06 -23.50 -12.84
CA LEU A 107 -6.28 -22.46 -13.50
C LEU A 107 -5.80 -22.92 -14.89
N ASN A 108 -5.37 -24.17 -15.05
CA ASN A 108 -4.94 -24.72 -16.34
C ASN A 108 -6.07 -24.74 -17.38
N THR A 109 -7.30 -24.98 -16.92
CA THR A 109 -8.48 -24.94 -17.79
C THR A 109 -8.81 -23.50 -18.21
N LYS A 110 -8.69 -22.54 -17.30
CA LYS A 110 -9.07 -21.13 -17.52
C LYS A 110 -7.96 -20.32 -18.21
N ALA A 111 -6.72 -20.54 -17.84
CA ALA A 111 -5.55 -19.77 -18.27
C ALA A 111 -4.31 -20.71 -18.41
N PRO A 112 -4.26 -21.58 -19.44
CA PRO A 112 -3.21 -22.57 -19.62
C PRO A 112 -1.82 -21.95 -19.74
N ASP A 113 -1.70 -20.76 -20.30
CA ASP A 113 -0.43 -20.02 -20.38
C ASP A 113 0.15 -19.71 -19.01
N THR A 114 -0.68 -19.44 -18.00
CA THR A 114 -0.21 -19.19 -16.63
C THR A 114 0.44 -20.41 -16.03
N VAL A 115 -0.19 -21.58 -16.17
CA VAL A 115 0.34 -22.84 -15.65
C VAL A 115 1.57 -23.29 -16.43
N ALA A 116 1.61 -23.03 -17.74
CA ALA A 116 2.79 -23.27 -18.56
C ALA A 116 3.98 -22.39 -18.12
N ALA A 117 3.72 -21.08 -17.86
CA ALA A 117 4.74 -20.17 -17.34
C ALA A 117 5.23 -20.63 -15.95
N TYR A 118 4.34 -20.98 -15.03
CA TYR A 118 4.72 -21.51 -13.72
C TYR A 118 5.57 -22.77 -13.85
N HIS A 119 5.17 -23.74 -14.68
CA HIS A 119 5.92 -24.98 -14.89
C HIS A 119 7.36 -24.69 -15.33
N TYR A 120 7.55 -23.80 -16.30
CA TYR A 120 8.90 -23.42 -16.75
C TYR A 120 9.70 -22.68 -15.67
N LEU A 121 9.09 -21.68 -15.03
CA LEU A 121 9.77 -20.78 -14.09
C LEU A 121 10.16 -21.46 -12.78
N THR A 122 9.41 -22.47 -12.35
CA THR A 122 9.63 -23.17 -11.08
C THR A 122 10.47 -24.46 -11.23
N THR A 123 10.98 -24.78 -12.44
CA THR A 123 11.75 -26.00 -12.71
C THR A 123 13.16 -25.70 -13.21
N ARG A 124 13.74 -24.58 -12.79
CA ARG A 124 15.04 -24.13 -13.31
C ARG A 124 16.23 -24.49 -12.43
N GLY A 125 16.01 -24.79 -11.15
CA GLY A 125 17.02 -25.22 -10.20
C GLY A 125 17.09 -26.73 -10.08
N GLU A 126 18.23 -27.25 -9.61
CA GLU A 126 18.42 -28.70 -9.38
C GLU A 126 17.41 -29.24 -8.35
N GLN A 127 17.01 -28.44 -7.36
CA GLN A 127 16.03 -28.79 -6.32
C GLN A 127 14.57 -28.64 -6.77
N ASP A 128 14.34 -28.15 -7.98
CA ASP A 128 12.99 -27.81 -8.46
C ASP A 128 12.25 -28.97 -9.15
N GLN A 129 12.85 -30.17 -9.23
CA GLN A 129 12.26 -31.31 -9.94
C GLN A 129 10.90 -31.73 -9.36
N GLY A 130 10.67 -31.59 -8.05
CA GLY A 130 9.39 -31.86 -7.42
C GLY A 130 8.25 -30.97 -7.95
N PHE A 131 8.54 -29.70 -8.20
CA PHE A 131 7.58 -28.76 -8.79
C PHE A 131 7.28 -29.10 -10.26
N GLY A 132 8.31 -29.57 -10.99
CA GLY A 132 8.14 -30.11 -12.34
C GLY A 132 7.15 -31.28 -12.38
N ALA A 133 7.19 -32.17 -11.41
CA ALA A 133 6.22 -33.28 -11.28
C ALA A 133 4.80 -32.77 -11.01
N VAL A 134 4.64 -31.77 -10.13
CA VAL A 134 3.35 -31.13 -9.83
C VAL A 134 2.74 -30.53 -11.10
N PHE A 135 3.46 -29.63 -11.77
CA PHE A 135 2.93 -28.95 -12.95
C PHE A 135 2.82 -29.89 -14.18
N GLY A 136 3.73 -30.86 -14.30
CA GLY A 136 3.64 -31.91 -15.32
C GLY A 136 2.36 -32.74 -15.18
N HIS A 137 2.01 -33.13 -13.95
CA HIS A 137 0.76 -33.83 -13.66
C HIS A 137 -0.47 -32.97 -13.96
N VAL A 138 -0.45 -31.68 -13.57
CA VAL A 138 -1.58 -30.75 -13.82
C VAL A 138 -1.79 -30.50 -15.31
N ARG A 139 -0.71 -30.35 -16.08
CA ARG A 139 -0.77 -30.06 -17.52
C ARG A 139 -0.92 -31.28 -18.40
N GLY A 140 -0.59 -32.47 -17.89
CA GLY A 140 -0.46 -33.66 -18.72
C GLY A 140 0.66 -33.56 -19.77
N ALA A 141 1.68 -32.71 -19.55
CA ALA A 141 2.74 -32.39 -20.48
C ALA A 141 4.06 -32.12 -19.76
N GLY A 142 5.18 -32.33 -20.43
CA GLY A 142 6.50 -31.99 -19.92
C GLY A 142 6.75 -30.50 -19.76
N VAL A 143 7.93 -30.14 -19.22
CA VAL A 143 8.35 -28.74 -19.06
C VAL A 143 8.34 -28.06 -20.44
N PRO A 144 7.72 -26.86 -20.56
CA PRO A 144 7.73 -26.11 -21.81
C PRO A 144 9.14 -25.71 -22.24
N SER A 145 9.37 -25.57 -23.54
CA SER A 145 10.60 -24.95 -24.01
C SER A 145 10.69 -23.48 -23.61
N VAL A 146 11.90 -22.92 -23.65
CA VAL A 146 12.12 -21.47 -23.39
C VAL A 146 11.21 -20.60 -24.24
N ASP A 147 11.09 -20.93 -25.54
CA ASP A 147 10.28 -20.15 -26.48
C ASP A 147 8.78 -20.26 -26.18
N GLN A 148 8.29 -21.45 -25.83
CA GLN A 148 6.91 -21.65 -25.41
C GLN A 148 6.59 -20.86 -24.14
N ALA A 149 7.47 -20.89 -23.15
CA ALA A 149 7.29 -20.15 -21.91
C ALA A 149 7.38 -18.62 -22.13
N ARG A 150 8.32 -18.17 -22.99
CA ARG A 150 8.43 -16.76 -23.39
C ARG A 150 7.16 -16.26 -24.09
N GLN A 151 6.59 -17.04 -25.00
CA GLN A 151 5.35 -16.69 -25.68
C GLN A 151 4.16 -16.65 -24.71
N ALA A 152 4.05 -17.61 -23.79
CA ALA A 152 3.04 -17.62 -22.75
C ALA A 152 3.13 -16.35 -21.89
N LEU A 153 4.33 -15.99 -21.43
CA LEU A 153 4.58 -14.79 -20.65
C LEU A 153 4.21 -13.50 -21.42
N SER A 154 4.57 -13.45 -22.71
CA SER A 154 4.23 -12.31 -23.56
C SER A 154 2.71 -12.09 -23.63
N ARG A 155 1.93 -13.17 -23.84
CA ARG A 155 0.46 -13.10 -23.88
C ARG A 155 -0.14 -12.71 -22.51
N LEU A 156 0.40 -13.25 -21.41
CA LEU A 156 -0.08 -12.94 -20.06
C LEU A 156 0.14 -11.47 -19.65
N LEU A 157 1.19 -10.86 -20.15
CA LEU A 157 1.53 -9.47 -19.82
C LEU A 157 1.01 -8.45 -20.83
N GLU A 158 0.42 -8.90 -21.93
CA GLU A 158 -0.17 -8.01 -22.95
C GLU A 158 -1.37 -7.25 -22.38
N GLY A 159 -1.29 -5.91 -22.39
CA GLY A 159 -2.32 -5.05 -21.80
C GLY A 159 -2.33 -4.99 -20.27
N GLU A 160 -1.58 -5.84 -19.59
CA GLU A 160 -1.52 -5.92 -18.13
C GLU A 160 -0.31 -5.21 -17.52
N ALA A 161 0.63 -4.75 -18.35
CA ALA A 161 1.86 -4.11 -17.92
C ALA A 161 2.44 -3.16 -18.99
N CYS A 162 3.41 -2.35 -18.60
CA CYS A 162 4.12 -1.45 -19.50
C CYS A 162 4.85 -2.24 -20.61
N ARG A 163 4.53 -1.95 -21.87
CA ARG A 163 5.09 -2.65 -23.05
C ARG A 163 6.61 -2.62 -23.10
N THR A 164 7.22 -1.48 -22.76
CA THR A 164 8.68 -1.36 -22.73
C THR A 164 9.29 -2.23 -21.63
N ALA A 165 8.68 -2.24 -20.44
CA ALA A 165 9.14 -3.08 -19.34
C ALA A 165 8.95 -4.58 -19.65
N VAL A 166 7.84 -4.96 -20.28
CA VAL A 166 7.60 -6.35 -20.73
C VAL A 166 8.69 -6.79 -21.69
N ARG A 167 9.02 -5.96 -22.70
CA ARG A 167 10.10 -6.29 -23.66
C ARG A 167 11.41 -6.52 -22.94
N HIS A 168 11.79 -5.63 -22.02
CA HIS A 168 13.03 -5.77 -21.24
C HIS A 168 13.06 -7.06 -20.40
N VAL A 169 11.95 -7.44 -19.78
CA VAL A 169 11.83 -8.70 -19.02
C VAL A 169 11.96 -9.92 -19.95
N LEU A 170 11.34 -9.87 -21.13
CA LEU A 170 11.42 -10.94 -22.12
C LEU A 170 12.83 -11.09 -22.72
N ASP A 171 13.57 -10.01 -22.88
CA ASP A 171 14.96 -10.04 -23.35
C ASP A 171 15.89 -10.71 -22.33
N GLN A 172 15.60 -10.56 -21.04
CA GLN A 172 16.32 -11.21 -19.94
C GLN A 172 15.73 -12.58 -19.57
N PHE A 173 14.68 -13.02 -20.24
CA PHE A 173 14.01 -14.30 -19.97
C PHE A 173 14.95 -15.47 -20.27
N GLY A 174 15.11 -16.32 -19.29
CA GLY A 174 16.09 -17.41 -19.39
C GLY A 174 17.29 -17.21 -18.45
N ALA A 175 17.52 -16.04 -17.89
CA ALA A 175 18.52 -15.86 -16.84
C ALA A 175 18.10 -16.58 -15.53
N PRO A 176 19.03 -17.15 -14.75
CA PRO A 176 18.72 -17.92 -13.53
C PRO A 176 17.85 -17.18 -12.54
N GLN A 177 18.01 -15.85 -12.41
CA GLN A 177 17.27 -14.99 -11.49
C GLN A 177 15.80 -14.77 -11.87
N THR A 178 15.35 -15.21 -13.05
CA THR A 178 13.96 -15.02 -13.51
C THR A 178 13.01 -16.15 -13.10
N GLY A 179 13.45 -17.18 -12.40
CA GLY A 179 12.62 -18.33 -12.01
C GLY A 179 11.46 -17.99 -11.06
N TRP A 180 11.56 -18.40 -9.81
CA TRP A 180 10.55 -18.17 -8.78
C TRP A 180 10.11 -16.71 -8.62
N PRO A 181 11.02 -15.70 -8.65
CA PRO A 181 10.60 -14.31 -8.55
C PRO A 181 9.59 -13.92 -9.63
N MET A 182 9.79 -14.36 -10.87
CA MET A 182 8.86 -14.08 -11.97
C MET A 182 7.53 -14.83 -11.79
N ALA A 183 7.55 -16.09 -11.32
CA ALA A 183 6.33 -16.83 -11.05
C ALA A 183 5.46 -16.12 -10.01
N TYR A 184 6.06 -15.64 -8.92
CA TYR A 184 5.33 -14.85 -7.92
C TYR A 184 4.88 -13.47 -8.44
N ALA A 185 5.68 -12.81 -9.27
CA ALA A 185 5.27 -11.56 -9.90
C ALA A 185 4.03 -11.76 -10.79
N LEU A 186 3.98 -12.83 -11.60
CA LEU A 186 2.82 -13.18 -12.41
C LEU A 186 1.58 -13.46 -11.56
N ALA A 187 1.74 -14.30 -10.52
CA ALA A 187 0.65 -14.60 -9.59
C ALA A 187 0.08 -13.31 -8.97
N TRP A 188 0.97 -12.41 -8.53
CA TRP A 188 0.60 -11.14 -7.95
C TRP A 188 -0.08 -10.19 -8.95
N ILE A 189 0.46 -10.06 -10.16
CA ILE A 189 -0.12 -9.22 -11.23
C ILE A 189 -1.57 -9.63 -11.53
N SER A 190 -1.89 -10.92 -11.47
CA SER A 190 -3.25 -11.42 -11.74
C SER A 190 -4.30 -10.97 -10.73
N VAL A 191 -3.89 -10.46 -9.57
CA VAL A 191 -4.78 -10.08 -8.45
C VAL A 191 -4.48 -8.70 -7.85
N ALA A 192 -3.44 -8.02 -8.30
CA ALA A 192 -3.05 -6.72 -7.78
C ALA A 192 -4.15 -5.67 -7.97
N GLY A 193 -4.29 -4.77 -6.99
CA GLY A 193 -5.37 -3.76 -6.96
C GLY A 193 -6.66 -4.24 -6.32
N GLY A 194 -6.68 -5.41 -5.70
CA GLY A 194 -7.80 -5.96 -4.92
C GLY A 194 -7.32 -6.57 -3.60
N ASP A 195 -8.22 -7.19 -2.88
CA ASP A 195 -8.09 -7.75 -1.53
C ASP A 195 -6.99 -8.82 -1.42
N SER A 196 -5.73 -8.40 -1.51
CA SER A 196 -4.59 -9.32 -1.50
C SER A 196 -3.29 -8.63 -1.12
N VAL A 197 -2.35 -9.38 -0.57
CA VAL A 197 -1.02 -8.93 -0.16
C VAL A 197 0.02 -9.93 -0.67
N MET A 198 1.07 -9.44 -1.35
CA MET A 198 2.23 -10.29 -1.61
C MET A 198 2.80 -10.75 -0.27
N PRO A 199 2.89 -12.06 0.01
CA PRO A 199 3.27 -12.56 1.32
C PRO A 199 4.60 -11.97 1.79
N PRO A 200 4.74 -11.55 3.05
CA PRO A 200 5.99 -10.99 3.56
C PRO A 200 7.19 -11.91 3.37
N TRP A 201 6.99 -13.24 3.53
CA TRP A 201 8.06 -14.20 3.32
C TRP A 201 8.51 -14.28 1.85
N VAL A 202 7.59 -14.10 0.88
CA VAL A 202 7.96 -14.01 -0.56
C VAL A 202 8.81 -12.77 -0.78
N ARG A 203 8.41 -11.60 -0.27
CA ARG A 203 9.20 -10.36 -0.41
C ARG A 203 10.59 -10.46 0.21
N MET A 204 10.71 -11.16 1.36
CA MET A 204 12.00 -11.34 2.04
C MET A 204 12.90 -12.36 1.32
N GLN A 205 12.32 -13.42 0.79
CA GLN A 205 13.08 -14.51 0.14
C GLN A 205 13.32 -14.26 -1.34
N PHE A 206 12.39 -13.59 -2.00
CA PHE A 206 12.39 -13.28 -3.42
C PHE A 206 12.13 -11.79 -3.67
N PRO A 207 13.02 -10.89 -3.21
CA PRO A 207 12.81 -9.45 -3.32
C PRO A 207 12.62 -9.00 -4.79
N ASP A 208 13.21 -9.73 -5.73
CA ASP A 208 13.03 -9.46 -7.16
C ASP A 208 11.58 -9.62 -7.64
N ALA A 209 10.74 -10.38 -6.94
CA ALA A 209 9.31 -10.49 -7.29
C ALA A 209 8.60 -9.13 -7.19
N ALA A 210 8.75 -8.44 -6.08
CA ALA A 210 8.18 -7.10 -5.88
C ALA A 210 8.82 -6.06 -6.83
N ARG A 211 10.13 -6.14 -7.05
CA ARG A 211 10.85 -5.28 -8.00
C ARG A 211 10.35 -5.46 -9.43
N MET A 212 10.05 -6.71 -9.85
CA MET A 212 9.47 -6.99 -11.17
C MET A 212 8.08 -6.40 -11.31
N VAL A 213 7.21 -6.57 -10.33
CA VAL A 213 5.86 -5.96 -10.35
C VAL A 213 5.96 -4.44 -10.48
N LYS A 214 6.81 -3.80 -9.68
CA LYS A 214 7.06 -2.35 -9.76
C LYS A 214 7.57 -1.94 -11.14
N ARG A 215 8.54 -2.66 -11.69
CA ARG A 215 9.10 -2.39 -13.04
C ARG A 215 8.04 -2.55 -14.12
N LEU A 216 7.22 -3.60 -14.05
CA LEU A 216 6.20 -3.90 -15.05
C LEU A 216 5.02 -2.94 -15.00
N ARG A 217 4.59 -2.49 -13.82
CA ARG A 217 3.32 -1.79 -13.66
C ARG A 217 3.41 -0.37 -13.08
N ASP A 218 4.48 -0.04 -12.34
CA ASP A 218 4.60 1.26 -11.64
C ASP A 218 5.76 2.13 -12.15
N THR A 219 6.35 1.76 -13.28
CA THR A 219 7.36 2.57 -13.98
C THR A 219 6.81 2.98 -15.33
N ALA A 220 6.50 4.27 -15.48
CA ALA A 220 6.02 4.80 -16.75
C ALA A 220 7.15 4.81 -17.79
N CYS A 221 6.80 4.55 -19.06
CA CYS A 221 7.71 4.74 -20.19
C CYS A 221 7.26 5.95 -21.02
N ASP A 222 8.20 6.53 -21.78
CA ASP A 222 7.93 7.68 -22.65
C ASP A 222 7.41 7.28 -24.04
N ALA A 223 7.13 5.98 -24.28
CA ALA A 223 6.63 5.50 -25.55
C ALA A 223 5.16 5.90 -25.76
N ALA A 224 4.92 6.74 -26.76
CA ALA A 224 3.59 7.27 -27.08
C ALA A 224 2.55 6.19 -27.43
N ASP A 225 3.01 5.03 -27.90
CA ASP A 225 2.18 3.87 -28.28
C ASP A 225 1.93 2.87 -27.15
N CYS A 226 2.47 3.11 -25.94
CA CYS A 226 2.22 2.27 -24.79
C CYS A 226 0.82 2.50 -24.21
N SER A 227 -0.11 1.58 -24.50
CA SER A 227 -1.50 1.66 -24.03
C SER A 227 -1.59 1.65 -22.50
N TRP A 228 -0.80 0.81 -21.81
CA TRP A 228 -0.73 0.76 -20.35
C TRP A 228 -0.38 2.12 -19.75
N CYS A 229 0.74 2.73 -20.18
CA CYS A 229 1.17 4.00 -19.61
C CYS A 229 0.23 5.14 -19.93
N ARG A 230 -0.35 5.20 -21.16
CA ARG A 230 -1.38 6.19 -21.52
C ARG A 230 -2.66 6.08 -20.66
N ASP A 231 -3.00 4.88 -20.23
CA ASP A 231 -4.21 4.68 -19.41
C ASP A 231 -3.93 4.84 -17.93
N LYS A 232 -2.88 4.20 -17.45
CA LYS A 232 -2.60 4.08 -16.00
C LYS A 232 -1.74 5.22 -15.44
N SER A 233 -1.04 5.99 -16.28
CA SER A 233 -0.18 7.11 -15.83
C SER A 233 -0.73 8.48 -16.20
N ASP A 234 -1.94 8.57 -16.78
CA ASP A 234 -2.60 9.83 -17.10
C ASP A 234 -3.34 10.37 -15.86
N PRO A 235 -2.94 11.53 -15.32
CA PRO A 235 -3.54 12.10 -14.11
C PRO A 235 -5.01 12.51 -14.32
N VAL A 236 -5.39 12.97 -15.52
CA VAL A 236 -6.78 13.39 -15.82
C VAL A 236 -7.70 12.19 -15.90
N LYS A 237 -7.26 11.10 -16.54
CA LYS A 237 -8.01 9.84 -16.54
C LYS A 237 -8.17 9.26 -15.14
N ALA A 238 -7.12 9.35 -14.32
CA ALA A 238 -7.16 8.92 -12.93
C ALA A 238 -8.15 9.75 -12.11
N LEU A 239 -8.16 11.06 -12.27
CA LEU A 239 -9.12 11.96 -11.65
C LEU A 239 -10.57 11.61 -12.05
N SER A 240 -10.82 11.42 -13.34
CA SER A 240 -12.14 11.06 -13.83
C SER A 240 -12.61 9.69 -13.32
N ARG A 241 -11.71 8.69 -13.32
CA ARG A 241 -12.00 7.33 -12.85
C ARG A 241 -12.46 7.27 -11.39
N TRP A 242 -11.78 7.96 -10.48
CA TRP A 242 -12.03 7.85 -9.04
C TRP A 242 -12.92 8.93 -8.47
N PHE A 243 -12.92 10.12 -9.08
CA PHE A 243 -13.64 11.27 -8.54
C PHE A 243 -14.71 11.83 -9.48
N GLY A 244 -14.79 11.36 -10.72
CA GLY A 244 -15.80 11.79 -11.70
C GLY A 244 -15.62 13.21 -12.22
N PHE A 245 -14.42 13.81 -12.07
CA PHE A 245 -14.14 15.15 -12.59
C PHE A 245 -13.43 15.09 -13.94
N ASP A 246 -13.79 15.99 -14.86
CA ASP A 246 -13.21 16.07 -16.20
C ASP A 246 -11.86 16.79 -16.24
N GLY A 247 -11.46 17.48 -15.18
CA GLY A 247 -10.19 18.20 -15.10
C GLY A 247 -9.88 18.73 -13.70
N PHE A 248 -8.61 19.03 -13.50
CA PHE A 248 -8.11 19.64 -12.27
C PHE A 248 -8.51 21.11 -12.16
N ARG A 249 -8.44 21.66 -10.95
CA ARG A 249 -8.68 23.09 -10.73
C ARG A 249 -7.67 23.91 -11.54
N PRO A 250 -8.13 24.91 -12.33
CA PRO A 250 -7.25 25.66 -13.23
C PRO A 250 -6.22 26.53 -12.50
N THR A 251 -6.45 26.82 -11.23
CA THR A 251 -5.57 27.67 -10.41
C THR A 251 -5.31 27.03 -9.04
N PRO A 252 -4.09 27.23 -8.45
CA PRO A 252 -2.92 27.89 -9.03
C PRO A 252 -2.30 27.07 -10.17
N THR A 253 -1.47 27.70 -11.00
CA THR A 253 -0.70 27.07 -12.08
C THR A 253 0.78 27.00 -11.72
N ASP A 254 1.50 26.09 -12.37
CA ASP A 254 2.97 26.10 -12.40
C ASP A 254 3.54 27.16 -13.36
N ALA A 255 4.86 27.19 -13.50
CA ALA A 255 5.54 28.14 -14.39
C ALA A 255 5.19 27.98 -15.88
N ASP A 256 4.74 26.78 -16.27
CA ASP A 256 4.37 26.43 -17.64
C ASP A 256 2.87 26.67 -17.92
N GLY A 257 2.12 27.17 -16.92
CA GLY A 257 0.68 27.43 -17.01
C GLY A 257 -0.19 26.19 -16.83
N ARG A 258 0.37 25.03 -16.45
CA ARG A 258 -0.36 23.82 -16.17
C ARG A 258 -0.98 23.89 -14.76
N PRO A 259 -2.20 23.38 -14.53
CA PRO A 259 -2.78 23.31 -13.19
C PRO A 259 -1.83 22.64 -12.18
N LEU A 260 -1.54 23.29 -11.08
CA LEU A 260 -0.55 22.81 -10.12
C LEU A 260 -0.99 21.49 -9.44
N GLN A 261 -2.29 21.30 -9.20
CA GLN A 261 -2.82 20.02 -8.73
C GLN A 261 -2.46 18.88 -9.69
N GLU A 262 -2.67 19.09 -11.00
CA GLU A 262 -2.36 18.12 -12.04
C GLU A 262 -0.88 17.78 -12.05
N ARG A 263 -0.01 18.80 -11.94
CA ARG A 263 1.44 18.61 -11.89
C ARG A 263 1.86 17.80 -10.67
N ILE A 264 1.33 18.09 -9.48
CA ILE A 264 1.62 17.34 -8.26
C ILE A 264 1.16 15.88 -8.38
N VAL A 265 -0.02 15.65 -8.94
CA VAL A 265 -0.56 14.29 -9.15
C VAL A 265 0.32 13.52 -10.14
N ASP A 266 0.69 14.12 -11.26
CA ASP A 266 1.56 13.51 -12.28
C ASP A 266 2.90 13.08 -11.68
N GLU A 267 3.58 13.99 -10.98
CA GLU A 267 4.86 13.70 -10.33
C GLU A 267 4.73 12.61 -9.24
N GLY A 268 3.65 12.65 -8.45
CA GLY A 268 3.36 11.64 -7.45
C GLY A 268 3.07 10.25 -8.06
N MET A 269 2.33 10.21 -9.19
CA MET A 269 2.06 8.97 -9.94
C MET A 269 3.32 8.39 -10.58
N ARG A 270 4.30 9.23 -10.95
CA ARG A 270 5.63 8.83 -11.46
C ARG A 270 6.55 8.34 -10.35
N GLY A 271 6.18 8.54 -9.07
CA GLY A 271 6.97 8.13 -7.92
C GLY A 271 8.04 9.14 -7.53
N ASN A 272 7.92 10.39 -7.92
CA ASN A 272 8.82 11.45 -7.49
C ASN A 272 8.46 11.93 -6.09
N SER A 273 9.49 12.19 -5.28
CA SER A 273 9.32 12.85 -3.98
C SER A 273 9.18 14.36 -4.18
N LEU A 274 8.19 14.97 -3.53
CA LEU A 274 7.89 16.38 -3.76
C LEU A 274 7.40 17.13 -2.51
N LEU A 275 7.52 18.44 -2.56
CA LEU A 275 6.91 19.39 -1.63
C LEU A 275 5.93 20.28 -2.43
N GLY A 276 4.64 20.05 -2.23
CA GLY A 276 3.55 20.83 -2.84
C GLY A 276 3.04 21.91 -1.88
N ILE A 277 3.05 23.16 -2.33
CA ILE A 277 2.49 24.29 -1.59
C ILE A 277 1.25 24.76 -2.30
N LEU A 278 0.10 24.56 -1.64
CA LEU A 278 -1.21 24.86 -2.20
C LEU A 278 -2.06 25.60 -1.17
N PRO A 279 -2.72 26.69 -1.52
CA PRO A 279 -3.62 27.41 -0.61
C PRO A 279 -4.70 26.49 -0.02
N THR A 280 -5.16 26.77 1.18
CA THR A 280 -6.30 26.06 1.78
C THR A 280 -7.54 26.18 0.91
N GLY A 281 -8.32 25.11 0.76
CA GLY A 281 -9.53 25.11 -0.08
C GLY A 281 -9.28 24.81 -1.56
N THR A 282 -8.02 24.65 -2.01
CA THR A 282 -7.71 24.28 -3.40
C THR A 282 -7.77 22.77 -3.67
N GLY A 283 -8.17 21.95 -2.70
CA GLY A 283 -8.30 20.50 -2.90
C GLY A 283 -6.98 19.75 -2.78
N LYS A 284 -6.13 20.06 -1.81
CA LYS A 284 -4.84 19.39 -1.53
C LYS A 284 -4.95 17.87 -1.43
N SER A 285 -6.05 17.35 -0.87
CA SER A 285 -6.21 15.91 -0.64
C SER A 285 -6.16 15.09 -1.93
N VAL A 286 -6.73 15.59 -3.04
CA VAL A 286 -6.67 14.93 -4.35
C VAL A 286 -5.23 14.72 -4.82
N CYS A 287 -4.31 15.64 -4.45
CA CYS A 287 -2.90 15.59 -4.82
C CYS A 287 -2.16 14.34 -4.32
N TYR A 288 -2.63 13.70 -3.25
CA TYR A 288 -2.06 12.43 -2.78
C TYR A 288 -3.02 11.25 -2.94
N GLN A 289 -4.33 11.48 -2.92
CA GLN A 289 -5.32 10.42 -3.05
C GLN A 289 -5.22 9.71 -4.41
N ILE A 290 -5.06 10.46 -5.49
CA ILE A 290 -4.89 9.87 -6.83
C ILE A 290 -3.60 9.07 -6.95
N PRO A 291 -2.41 9.57 -6.61
CA PRO A 291 -1.19 8.76 -6.59
C PRO A 291 -1.30 7.50 -5.72
N ALA A 292 -1.95 7.60 -4.55
CA ALA A 292 -2.17 6.47 -3.65
C ALA A 292 -3.03 5.38 -4.29
N LEU A 293 -4.16 5.75 -4.87
CA LEU A 293 -5.07 4.84 -5.57
C LEU A 293 -4.42 4.23 -6.80
N ALA A 294 -3.66 5.03 -7.56
CA ALA A 294 -2.93 4.56 -8.73
C ALA A 294 -1.86 3.52 -8.38
N LYS A 295 -1.09 3.73 -7.31
CA LYS A 295 -0.12 2.74 -6.82
C LYS A 295 -0.79 1.46 -6.36
N PHE A 296 -1.88 1.58 -5.62
CA PHE A 296 -2.66 0.42 -5.19
C PHE A 296 -3.24 -0.37 -6.37
N ASP A 297 -3.86 0.30 -7.35
CA ASP A 297 -4.39 -0.33 -8.58
C ASP A 297 -3.30 -1.06 -9.39
N ARG A 298 -2.08 -0.51 -9.44
CA ARG A 298 -0.96 -1.08 -10.21
C ARG A 298 -0.26 -2.21 -9.46
N THR A 299 0.02 -2.04 -8.18
CA THR A 299 0.94 -2.91 -7.43
C THR A 299 0.38 -3.46 -6.13
N GLY A 300 -0.79 -3.01 -5.67
CA GLY A 300 -1.33 -3.37 -4.36
C GLY A 300 -0.59 -2.71 -3.18
N ALA A 301 0.35 -1.79 -3.44
CA ALA A 301 1.14 -1.14 -2.39
C ALA A 301 0.30 -0.18 -1.55
N LEU A 302 0.61 -0.12 -0.25
CA LEU A 302 -0.05 0.75 0.71
C LEU A 302 0.54 2.17 0.65
N THR A 303 -0.31 3.18 0.72
CA THR A 303 0.09 4.56 1.02
C THR A 303 -0.18 4.89 2.48
N VAL A 304 0.83 5.41 3.17
CA VAL A 304 0.68 5.88 4.56
C VAL A 304 0.60 7.40 4.56
N VAL A 305 -0.53 7.92 5.01
CA VAL A 305 -0.80 9.36 5.11
C VAL A 305 -0.70 9.79 6.57
N ILE A 306 0.19 10.72 6.84
CA ILE A 306 0.41 11.25 8.19
C ILE A 306 -0.17 12.66 8.26
N SER A 307 -1.15 12.85 9.14
CA SER A 307 -1.83 14.13 9.34
C SER A 307 -1.90 14.45 10.84
N PRO A 308 -1.75 15.74 11.23
CA PRO A 308 -1.79 16.14 12.64
C PRO A 308 -3.19 16.23 13.23
N LEU A 309 -4.23 16.21 12.38
CA LEU A 309 -5.61 16.51 12.76
C LEU A 309 -6.50 15.26 12.62
N VAL A 310 -6.83 14.65 13.77
CA VAL A 310 -7.64 13.42 13.84
C VAL A 310 -9.02 13.58 13.21
N ALA A 311 -9.72 14.67 13.49
CA ALA A 311 -11.04 14.96 12.92
C ALA A 311 -10.98 15.06 11.39
N LEU A 312 -9.95 15.71 10.85
CA LEU A 312 -9.77 15.86 9.41
C LEU A 312 -9.53 14.50 8.71
N MET A 313 -8.76 13.60 9.34
CA MET A 313 -8.55 12.25 8.80
C MET A 313 -9.87 11.48 8.69
N ALA A 314 -10.72 11.53 9.70
CA ALA A 314 -12.03 10.89 9.69
C ALA A 314 -12.94 11.47 8.59
N ASP A 315 -12.96 12.79 8.44
CA ASP A 315 -13.72 13.48 7.39
C ASP A 315 -13.19 13.13 5.98
N GLN A 316 -11.88 13.00 5.79
CA GLN A 316 -11.27 12.60 4.53
C GLN A 316 -11.66 11.15 4.16
N VAL A 317 -11.60 10.22 5.11
CA VAL A 317 -12.05 8.83 4.88
C VAL A 317 -13.54 8.79 4.55
N ALA A 318 -14.38 9.46 5.33
CA ALA A 318 -15.81 9.54 5.06
C ALA A 318 -16.12 10.20 3.71
N GLY A 319 -15.34 11.21 3.31
CA GLY A 319 -15.41 11.84 2.00
C GLY A 319 -15.14 10.87 0.86
N MET A 320 -14.10 10.05 0.97
CA MET A 320 -13.76 9.03 -0.01
C MET A 320 -14.83 7.94 -0.10
N VAL A 321 -15.37 7.48 1.03
CA VAL A 321 -16.49 6.51 1.04
C VAL A 321 -17.71 7.05 0.29
N ARG A 322 -18.03 8.33 0.43
CA ARG A 322 -19.14 8.98 -0.31
C ARG A 322 -18.90 8.99 -1.84
N THR A 323 -17.66 8.98 -2.28
CA THR A 323 -17.31 8.87 -3.71
C THR A 323 -17.12 7.41 -4.17
N GLY A 324 -17.46 6.42 -3.34
CA GLY A 324 -17.34 5.00 -3.66
C GLY A 324 -15.97 4.39 -3.39
N ILE A 325 -15.04 5.14 -2.77
CA ILE A 325 -13.69 4.66 -2.44
C ILE A 325 -13.69 4.14 -1.01
N SER A 326 -13.81 2.82 -0.82
CA SER A 326 -13.83 2.14 0.49
C SER A 326 -12.44 1.69 0.96
N SER A 327 -11.41 1.82 0.14
CA SER A 327 -10.05 1.34 0.41
C SER A 327 -9.18 2.32 1.23
N ALA A 328 -9.79 3.30 1.91
CA ALA A 328 -9.10 4.19 2.84
C ALA A 328 -9.54 3.91 4.27
N VAL A 329 -8.59 3.78 5.18
CA VAL A 329 -8.84 3.57 6.60
C VAL A 329 -8.06 4.57 7.45
N THR A 330 -8.57 4.86 8.65
CA THR A 330 -7.83 5.68 9.63
C THR A 330 -7.60 4.88 10.91
N VAL A 331 -6.45 5.11 11.54
CA VAL A 331 -6.13 4.60 12.87
C VAL A 331 -5.68 5.76 13.76
N ASN A 332 -6.50 6.06 14.75
CA ASN A 332 -6.28 7.18 15.67
C ASN A 332 -6.73 6.83 17.10
N GLY A 333 -6.51 7.75 18.05
CA GLY A 333 -6.81 7.54 19.46
C GLY A 333 -8.29 7.61 19.84
N MET A 334 -9.18 7.99 18.92
CA MET A 334 -10.63 8.08 19.17
C MET A 334 -11.39 6.81 18.80
N LEU A 335 -10.74 5.88 18.07
CA LEU A 335 -11.36 4.61 17.70
C LEU A 335 -11.49 3.69 18.91
N SER A 336 -12.62 3.00 19.02
CA SER A 336 -12.77 1.86 19.91
C SER A 336 -11.81 0.73 19.53
N LEU A 337 -11.54 -0.19 20.45
CA LEU A 337 -10.65 -1.33 20.19
C LEU A 337 -11.12 -2.20 19.00
N PRO A 338 -12.44 -2.54 18.85
CA PRO A 338 -12.92 -3.26 17.68
C PRO A 338 -12.73 -2.50 16.36
N GLU A 339 -13.05 -1.21 16.29
CA GLU A 339 -12.86 -0.39 15.10
C GLU A 339 -11.40 -0.29 14.70
N ARG A 340 -10.51 -0.12 15.70
CA ARG A 340 -9.06 -0.10 15.48
C ARG A 340 -8.57 -1.43 14.93
N GLN A 341 -9.07 -2.56 15.47
CA GLN A 341 -8.69 -3.88 14.99
C GLN A 341 -9.18 -4.11 13.57
N ASP A 342 -10.42 -3.75 13.24
CA ASP A 342 -10.98 -3.84 11.87
C ASP A 342 -10.14 -3.04 10.87
N ALA A 343 -9.79 -1.79 11.21
CA ALA A 343 -8.95 -0.95 10.36
C ALA A 343 -7.56 -1.58 10.11
N LEU A 344 -6.92 -2.13 11.16
CA LEU A 344 -5.62 -2.79 11.03
C LEU A 344 -5.72 -4.10 10.25
N ASP A 345 -6.81 -4.84 10.39
CA ASP A 345 -7.04 -6.07 9.63
C ASP A 345 -7.25 -5.78 8.14
N LYS A 346 -8.00 -4.74 7.78
CA LYS A 346 -8.12 -4.27 6.38
C LYS A 346 -6.78 -3.90 5.78
N VAL A 347 -5.91 -3.25 6.55
CA VAL A 347 -4.53 -2.99 6.10
C VAL A 347 -3.77 -4.31 5.90
N ARG A 348 -3.85 -5.24 6.86
CA ARG A 348 -3.11 -6.51 6.84
C ARG A 348 -3.48 -7.39 5.66
N ILE A 349 -4.78 -7.50 5.33
CA ILE A 349 -5.28 -8.38 4.27
C ILE A 349 -5.25 -7.74 2.87
N GLY A 350 -4.87 -6.46 2.77
CA GLY A 350 -4.72 -5.79 1.48
C GLY A 350 -5.93 -5.04 0.96
N GLU A 351 -7.00 -4.92 1.73
CA GLU A 351 -8.19 -4.13 1.36
C GLU A 351 -7.92 -2.61 1.38
N ALA A 352 -6.97 -2.18 2.23
CA ALA A 352 -6.63 -0.77 2.33
C ALA A 352 -5.55 -0.34 1.33
N ALA A 353 -5.87 0.64 0.49
CA ALA A 353 -4.96 1.41 -0.35
C ALA A 353 -4.27 2.52 0.43
N MET A 354 -4.98 3.12 1.39
CA MET A 354 -4.49 4.23 2.20
C MET A 354 -4.75 3.99 3.68
N LEU A 355 -3.72 4.26 4.49
CA LEU A 355 -3.80 4.29 5.94
C LEU A 355 -3.51 5.72 6.43
N LEU A 356 -4.52 6.39 6.97
CA LEU A 356 -4.38 7.71 7.56
C LEU A 356 -4.12 7.58 9.06
N ILE A 357 -3.02 8.16 9.54
CA ILE A 357 -2.60 8.09 10.95
C ILE A 357 -2.04 9.42 11.44
N SER A 358 -2.12 9.64 12.75
CA SER A 358 -1.35 10.71 13.38
C SER A 358 0.11 10.25 13.60
N PRO A 359 1.08 11.18 13.68
CA PRO A 359 2.50 10.82 13.77
C PRO A 359 2.84 9.95 14.99
N GLU A 360 2.11 10.11 16.10
CA GLU A 360 2.30 9.33 17.32
C GLU A 360 1.98 7.83 17.12
N GLN A 361 1.09 7.51 16.18
CA GLN A 361 0.73 6.12 15.86
C GLN A 361 1.89 5.31 15.27
N LEU A 362 2.91 5.97 14.71
CA LEU A 362 4.13 5.30 14.25
C LEU A 362 4.93 4.63 15.38
N ARG A 363 4.67 5.01 16.65
CA ARG A 363 5.25 4.36 17.83
C ARG A 363 4.43 3.15 18.31
N SER A 364 3.20 2.98 17.83
CA SER A 364 2.33 1.87 18.20
C SER A 364 2.85 0.54 17.67
N VAL A 365 2.99 -0.44 18.54
CA VAL A 365 3.46 -1.79 18.18
C VAL A 365 2.54 -2.44 17.17
N SER A 366 1.20 -2.31 17.33
CA SER A 366 0.23 -2.89 16.41
C SER A 366 0.31 -2.27 15.01
N VAL A 367 0.44 -0.94 14.90
CA VAL A 367 0.62 -0.24 13.62
C VAL A 367 1.93 -0.67 12.95
N ARG A 368 3.04 -0.66 13.69
CA ARG A 368 4.34 -1.10 13.16
C ARG A 368 4.33 -2.55 12.67
N SER A 369 3.67 -3.44 13.41
CA SER A 369 3.54 -4.85 13.02
C SER A 369 2.80 -5.01 11.71
N VAL A 370 1.72 -4.26 11.49
CA VAL A 370 0.93 -4.32 10.25
C VAL A 370 1.68 -3.68 9.08
N LEU A 371 2.35 -2.54 9.30
CA LEU A 371 3.15 -1.88 8.26
C LEU A 371 4.30 -2.76 7.74
N LYS A 372 4.93 -3.57 8.60
CA LYS A 372 5.96 -4.53 8.20
C LYS A 372 5.43 -5.64 7.27
N GLN A 373 4.13 -5.92 7.31
CA GLN A 373 3.49 -6.94 6.49
C GLN A 373 3.07 -6.41 5.10
N ARG A 374 3.14 -5.09 4.88
CA ARG A 374 2.73 -4.44 3.63
C ARG A 374 3.92 -3.85 2.89
N GLU A 375 3.85 -3.86 1.57
CA GLU A 375 4.70 -3.02 0.75
C GLU A 375 4.18 -1.58 0.84
N ILE A 376 5.08 -0.66 1.24
CA ILE A 376 4.76 0.76 1.28
C ILE A 376 5.17 1.39 -0.05
N GLY A 377 4.19 1.86 -0.82
CA GLY A 377 4.43 2.48 -2.12
C GLY A 377 4.62 3.99 -2.07
N LEU A 378 4.09 4.65 -1.02
CA LEU A 378 4.11 6.11 -0.91
C LEU A 378 3.95 6.53 0.55
N TRP A 379 4.71 7.53 0.96
CA TRP A 379 4.53 8.28 2.20
C TRP A 379 3.94 9.65 1.89
N VAL A 380 2.95 10.07 2.66
CA VAL A 380 2.34 11.40 2.53
C VAL A 380 2.42 12.11 3.87
N LEU A 381 2.93 13.33 3.89
CA LEU A 381 2.89 14.22 5.03
C LEU A 381 1.95 15.38 4.72
N ASP A 382 0.76 15.31 5.28
CA ASP A 382 -0.16 16.44 5.27
C ASP A 382 0.25 17.45 6.34
N GLU A 383 0.01 18.73 6.08
CA GLU A 383 0.50 19.84 6.91
C GLU A 383 2.01 19.74 7.22
N ALA A 384 2.81 19.50 6.18
CA ALA A 384 4.24 19.25 6.28
C ALA A 384 5.04 20.39 6.97
N HIS A 385 4.45 21.59 7.12
CA HIS A 385 5.03 22.67 7.91
C HIS A 385 5.29 22.28 9.38
N CYS A 386 4.58 21.25 9.90
CA CYS A 386 4.83 20.69 11.24
C CYS A 386 6.23 20.05 11.41
N VAL A 387 6.93 19.73 10.32
CA VAL A 387 8.34 19.27 10.35
C VAL A 387 9.28 20.39 10.77
N SER A 388 8.96 21.63 10.39
CA SER A 388 9.85 22.78 10.54
C SER A 388 9.75 23.41 11.92
N LYS A 389 10.89 23.67 12.53
CA LYS A 389 11.00 24.45 13.78
C LYS A 389 10.56 25.91 13.61
N TRP A 390 10.55 26.40 12.40
CA TRP A 390 10.11 27.75 12.05
C TRP A 390 8.63 27.80 11.68
N GLY A 391 7.94 26.66 11.67
CA GLY A 391 6.51 26.55 11.47
C GLY A 391 5.74 26.99 12.72
N HIS A 392 4.52 27.47 12.52
CA HIS A 392 3.65 27.92 13.62
C HIS A 392 3.10 26.74 14.46
N ASP A 393 3.14 25.51 13.95
CA ASP A 393 2.66 24.29 14.62
C ASP A 393 3.74 23.18 14.56
N PHE A 394 4.95 23.50 15.03
CA PHE A 394 6.03 22.52 15.07
C PHE A 394 5.69 21.35 15.99
N ARG A 395 5.84 20.12 15.46
CA ARG A 395 5.60 18.87 16.20
C ARG A 395 6.83 17.97 16.14
N PRO A 396 7.48 17.68 17.26
CA PRO A 396 8.67 16.82 17.30
C PRO A 396 8.43 15.44 16.66
N ASP A 397 7.21 14.89 16.77
CA ASP A 397 6.87 13.59 16.19
C ASP A 397 6.89 13.60 14.65
N TYR A 398 6.70 14.76 14.00
CA TYR A 398 6.88 14.88 12.55
C TYR A 398 8.35 14.68 12.12
N ARG A 399 9.31 15.05 12.94
CA ARG A 399 10.73 14.78 12.66
C ARG A 399 11.12 13.31 12.86
N TYR A 400 10.34 12.56 13.63
CA TYR A 400 10.52 11.13 13.78
C TYR A 400 10.12 10.35 12.52
N ILE A 401 9.20 10.89 11.69
CA ILE A 401 8.68 10.24 10.49
C ILE A 401 9.82 9.83 9.53
N SER A 402 10.75 10.71 9.24
CA SER A 402 11.88 10.42 8.34
C SER A 402 12.76 9.27 8.86
N ARG A 403 12.99 9.22 10.17
CA ARG A 403 13.68 8.09 10.80
C ARG A 403 12.89 6.79 10.62
N PHE A 404 11.59 6.83 10.85
CA PHE A 404 10.72 5.65 10.69
C PHE A 404 10.68 5.17 9.23
N ILE A 405 10.63 6.08 8.26
CA ILE A 405 10.72 5.76 6.82
C ILE A 405 12.02 5.02 6.52
N ARG A 406 13.17 5.49 7.03
CA ARG A 406 14.46 4.84 6.85
C ARG A 406 14.50 3.46 7.52
N GLU A 407 14.00 3.33 8.75
CA GLU A 407 13.89 2.05 9.46
C GLU A 407 13.01 1.04 8.69
N THR A 408 11.97 1.51 8.01
CA THR A 408 11.05 0.66 7.23
C THR A 408 11.67 0.23 5.89
N ALA A 409 12.45 1.09 5.26
CA ALA A 409 13.14 0.81 4.00
C ALA A 409 14.30 -0.19 4.18
N GLY A 410 14.92 -0.23 5.37
CA GLY A 410 16.10 -1.06 5.62
C GLY A 410 17.25 -0.70 4.68
N ASP A 411 17.76 -1.67 3.93
CA ASP A 411 18.85 -1.50 2.98
C ASP A 411 18.37 -1.02 1.59
N GLU A 412 17.06 -0.95 1.37
CA GLU A 412 16.48 -0.47 0.10
C GLU A 412 16.31 1.06 0.10
N ASP A 413 16.07 1.61 -1.10
CA ASP A 413 15.71 3.02 -1.23
C ASP A 413 14.32 3.26 -0.61
N PRO A 414 14.15 4.36 0.14
CA PRO A 414 12.85 4.71 0.71
C PRO A 414 11.77 4.89 -0.37
N ALA A 415 10.55 4.49 -0.05
CA ALA A 415 9.41 4.84 -0.89
C ALA A 415 9.28 6.36 -1.02
N PRO A 416 8.76 6.87 -2.16
CA PRO A 416 8.59 8.30 -2.40
C PRO A 416 7.83 9.01 -1.28
N VAL A 417 8.11 10.30 -1.11
CA VAL A 417 7.49 11.15 -0.09
C VAL A 417 6.78 12.33 -0.75
N ILE A 418 5.48 12.49 -0.51
CA ILE A 418 4.72 13.68 -0.88
C ILE A 418 4.49 14.51 0.38
N CYS A 419 5.06 15.69 0.44
CA CYS A 419 4.83 16.69 1.48
C CYS A 419 3.85 17.74 0.96
N LEU A 420 2.75 17.99 1.67
CA LEU A 420 1.76 19.02 1.30
C LEU A 420 1.60 20.03 2.44
N THR A 421 1.53 21.30 2.09
CA THR A 421 1.29 22.37 3.05
C THR A 421 0.59 23.56 2.40
N ALA A 422 -0.08 24.37 3.21
CA ALA A 422 -0.60 25.69 2.80
C ALA A 422 0.38 26.85 3.12
N THR A 423 1.45 26.57 3.85
CA THR A 423 2.40 27.58 4.34
C THR A 423 3.64 27.63 3.45
N ALA A 424 3.92 28.82 2.92
CA ALA A 424 5.00 29.05 1.93
C ALA A 424 6.13 29.95 2.47
N LYS A 425 6.36 30.02 3.79
CA LYS A 425 7.51 30.78 4.32
C LYS A 425 8.83 30.17 3.84
N PRO A 426 9.76 30.94 3.24
CA PRO A 426 10.99 30.39 2.67
C PRO A 426 11.84 29.58 3.67
N GLU A 427 11.84 29.97 4.96
CA GLU A 427 12.56 29.27 6.02
C GLU A 427 11.96 27.88 6.29
N VAL A 428 10.61 27.78 6.26
CA VAL A 428 9.89 26.50 6.43
C VAL A 428 10.17 25.57 5.26
N VAL A 429 10.10 26.09 4.04
CA VAL A 429 10.38 25.32 2.80
C VAL A 429 11.79 24.74 2.83
N ARG A 430 12.78 25.58 3.17
CA ARG A 430 14.19 25.15 3.30
C ARG A 430 14.35 24.07 4.37
N ASP A 431 13.83 24.30 5.59
CA ASP A 431 13.97 23.34 6.71
C ASP A 431 13.32 21.97 6.38
N ILE A 432 12.18 21.93 5.66
CA ILE A 432 11.56 20.67 5.19
C ILE A 432 12.48 19.96 4.19
N ARG A 433 12.94 20.66 3.15
CA ARG A 433 13.80 20.07 2.10
C ARG A 433 15.11 19.57 2.69
N ASP A 434 15.78 20.38 3.50
CA ASP A 434 17.04 20.02 4.17
C ASP A 434 16.85 18.82 5.10
N HIS A 435 15.72 18.75 5.80
CA HIS A 435 15.41 17.63 6.69
C HIS A 435 15.33 16.29 5.92
N PHE A 436 14.60 16.23 4.80
CA PHE A 436 14.47 15.01 4.01
C PHE A 436 15.75 14.66 3.27
N HIS A 437 16.47 15.66 2.74
CA HIS A 437 17.78 15.43 2.14
C HIS A 437 18.76 14.83 3.15
N GLN A 438 18.91 15.42 4.33
CA GLN A 438 19.87 14.96 5.35
C GLN A 438 19.50 13.61 5.96
N ARG A 439 18.20 13.31 6.09
CA ARG A 439 17.73 12.11 6.80
C ARG A 439 17.48 10.92 5.90
N LEU A 440 17.04 11.13 4.68
CA LEU A 440 16.69 10.08 3.73
C LEU A 440 17.57 10.08 2.48
N GLY A 441 18.38 11.11 2.23
CA GLY A 441 19.05 11.31 0.95
C GLY A 441 18.07 11.68 -0.17
N THR A 442 16.86 12.14 0.18
CA THR A 442 15.78 12.38 -0.79
C THR A 442 15.66 13.86 -1.11
N GLU A 443 15.80 14.18 -2.39
CA GLU A 443 15.52 15.53 -2.91
C GLU A 443 14.00 15.68 -3.15
N LEU A 444 13.42 16.74 -2.56
CA LEU A 444 12.00 17.06 -2.79
C LEU A 444 11.88 18.07 -3.95
N LEU A 445 11.17 17.68 -5.01
CA LEU A 445 10.75 18.59 -6.07
C LEU A 445 9.81 19.64 -5.49
N LEU A 446 10.19 20.92 -5.57
CA LEU A 446 9.33 22.00 -5.08
C LEU A 446 8.30 22.38 -6.14
N LEU A 447 7.03 22.31 -5.77
CA LEU A 447 5.88 22.73 -6.57
C LEU A 447 5.10 23.76 -5.76
N ASP A 448 5.34 25.04 -6.04
CA ASP A 448 4.86 26.17 -5.24
C ASP A 448 3.80 26.98 -5.99
N GLY A 449 2.56 26.93 -5.51
CA GLY A 449 1.42 27.72 -6.00
C GLY A 449 1.19 29.00 -5.22
N GLY A 450 2.10 29.34 -4.33
CA GLY A 450 1.96 30.48 -3.44
C GLY A 450 0.98 30.24 -2.30
N ALA A 451 0.95 31.14 -1.36
CA ALA A 451 0.03 31.13 -0.22
C ALA A 451 -1.10 32.17 -0.37
N SER A 452 -1.08 32.97 -1.42
CA SER A 452 -2.01 34.08 -1.62
C SER A 452 -3.40 33.58 -2.01
N ARG A 453 -4.41 34.13 -1.37
CA ARG A 453 -5.82 33.88 -1.68
C ARG A 453 -6.43 35.11 -2.32
N THR A 454 -6.74 35.03 -3.60
CA THR A 454 -7.35 36.12 -4.35
C THR A 454 -8.83 36.32 -4.07
N ASN A 455 -9.47 35.32 -3.44
CA ASN A 455 -10.90 35.35 -3.10
C ASN A 455 -11.17 35.83 -1.66
N LEU A 456 -10.15 36.26 -0.91
CA LEU A 456 -10.29 36.82 0.42
C LEU A 456 -10.00 38.31 0.39
N SER A 457 -10.87 39.10 1.05
CA SER A 457 -10.61 40.50 1.35
C SER A 457 -10.44 40.67 2.87
N PHE A 458 -9.47 41.46 3.26
CA PHE A 458 -9.19 41.74 4.68
C PHE A 458 -9.59 43.18 5.00
N GLU A 459 -10.32 43.34 6.09
CA GLU A 459 -10.71 44.64 6.63
C GLU A 459 -10.36 44.70 8.11
N VAL A 460 -9.72 45.77 8.52
CA VAL A 460 -9.42 46.02 9.95
C VAL A 460 -10.27 47.20 10.43
N ARG A 461 -11.09 46.92 11.42
CA ARG A 461 -11.92 47.94 12.06
C ARG A 461 -11.42 48.21 13.48
N SER A 462 -11.20 49.48 13.82
CA SER A 462 -10.93 49.87 15.18
C SER A 462 -12.23 49.91 15.98
N THR A 463 -12.31 49.21 17.10
CA THR A 463 -13.52 49.12 17.93
C THR A 463 -13.19 49.25 19.40
N GLY A 464 -14.12 49.81 20.17
CA GLY A 464 -14.02 49.90 21.62
C GLY A 464 -14.44 48.61 22.32
N LYS A 465 -13.92 48.33 23.51
CA LYS A 465 -14.28 47.12 24.29
C LYS A 465 -15.80 46.96 24.50
N ARG A 466 -16.56 48.07 24.61
CA ARG A 466 -18.01 48.04 24.85
C ARG A 466 -18.84 47.92 23.58
N THR A 467 -18.30 48.29 22.42
CA THR A 467 -19.01 48.32 21.13
C THR A 467 -18.67 47.12 20.27
N LYS A 468 -17.62 46.36 20.62
CA LYS A 468 -17.07 45.25 19.79
C LYS A 468 -18.13 44.27 19.32
N LEU A 469 -19.08 43.90 20.19
CA LEU A 469 -20.12 42.95 19.84
C LEU A 469 -21.14 43.54 18.86
N ALA A 470 -21.53 44.79 19.08
CA ALA A 470 -22.42 45.50 18.16
C ALA A 470 -21.78 45.69 16.79
N ASP A 471 -20.48 46.04 16.76
CA ASP A 471 -19.71 46.18 15.52
C ASP A 471 -19.60 44.84 14.76
N ILE A 472 -19.48 43.69 15.45
CA ILE A 472 -19.50 42.36 14.85
C ILE A 472 -20.86 42.06 14.24
N LEU A 473 -21.96 42.33 14.93
CA LEU A 473 -23.31 42.10 14.41
C LEU A 473 -23.60 42.97 13.20
N ASP A 474 -23.20 44.26 13.24
CA ASP A 474 -23.30 45.17 12.09
C ASP A 474 -22.54 44.63 10.85
N VAL A 475 -21.32 44.10 11.04
CA VAL A 475 -20.58 43.46 9.94
C VAL A 475 -21.32 42.23 9.38
N ILE A 476 -21.91 41.41 10.25
CA ILE A 476 -22.69 40.24 9.85
C ILE A 476 -23.90 40.66 9.01
N GLU A 477 -24.66 41.67 9.50
CA GLU A 477 -25.81 42.17 8.77
C GLU A 477 -25.46 42.80 7.43
N GLN A 478 -24.35 43.53 7.36
CA GLN A 478 -23.89 44.16 6.12
C GLN A 478 -23.34 43.19 5.10
N ARG A 479 -22.76 42.07 5.52
CA ARG A 479 -21.99 41.17 4.64
C ARG A 479 -22.69 39.85 4.32
N LEU A 480 -23.59 39.38 5.19
CA LEU A 480 -24.33 38.15 4.95
C LEU A 480 -25.68 38.47 4.30
N PRO A 481 -25.98 37.87 3.14
CA PRO A 481 -27.30 37.98 2.54
C PRO A 481 -28.38 37.43 3.49
N ALA A 482 -29.56 38.02 3.49
CA ALA A 482 -30.70 37.58 4.28
C ALA A 482 -31.19 36.18 3.84
N GLU A 483 -30.97 35.82 2.57
CA GLU A 483 -31.35 34.52 1.98
C GLU A 483 -30.12 33.82 1.41
N GLY A 484 -30.06 32.50 1.59
CA GLY A 484 -29.00 31.66 1.03
C GLY A 484 -28.19 30.88 2.08
N ALA A 485 -27.26 30.05 1.64
CA ALA A 485 -26.41 29.20 2.48
C ALA A 485 -25.11 29.92 2.93
N SER A 486 -25.22 31.15 3.41
CA SER A 486 -24.07 31.93 3.88
C SER A 486 -23.85 31.74 5.38
N GLY A 487 -22.62 31.79 5.86
CA GLY A 487 -22.28 31.66 7.28
C GLY A 487 -21.13 32.57 7.70
N ALA A 488 -21.08 32.91 8.97
CA ALA A 488 -19.98 33.63 9.60
C ALA A 488 -19.31 32.77 10.68
N VAL A 489 -17.98 32.85 10.76
CA VAL A 489 -17.21 32.25 11.86
C VAL A 489 -16.56 33.34 12.68
N ILE A 490 -16.87 33.37 13.97
CA ILE A 490 -16.35 34.38 14.90
C ILE A 490 -15.30 33.73 15.79
N TYR A 491 -14.05 34.19 15.67
CA TYR A 491 -12.96 33.73 16.53
C TYR A 491 -12.85 34.62 17.77
N CYS A 492 -12.93 34.01 18.94
CA CYS A 492 -12.81 34.70 20.23
C CYS A 492 -11.53 34.29 20.95
N ALA A 493 -10.95 35.21 21.72
CA ALA A 493 -9.68 34.97 22.42
C ALA A 493 -9.83 34.01 23.63
N THR A 494 -11.03 33.82 24.18
CA THR A 494 -11.28 32.94 25.34
C THR A 494 -12.61 32.20 25.21
N ARG A 495 -12.72 31.03 25.87
CA ARG A 495 -13.97 30.26 25.91
C ARG A 495 -15.17 31.11 26.43
N LYS A 496 -14.95 31.88 27.47
CA LYS A 496 -15.97 32.80 28.02
C LYS A 496 -16.48 33.79 26.98
N ALA A 497 -15.57 34.40 26.22
CA ALA A 497 -15.96 35.32 25.14
C ALA A 497 -16.70 34.59 24.00
N THR A 498 -16.39 33.32 23.73
CA THR A 498 -17.12 32.51 22.74
C THR A 498 -18.55 32.25 23.19
N GLU A 499 -18.76 31.91 24.48
CA GLU A 499 -20.07 31.66 25.05
C GLU A 499 -20.91 32.94 25.06
N GLU A 500 -20.35 34.06 25.51
CA GLU A 500 -21.00 35.39 25.53
C GLU A 500 -21.41 35.83 24.12
N THR A 501 -20.52 35.70 23.14
CA THR A 501 -20.79 36.04 21.73
C THR A 501 -21.84 35.12 21.13
N GLY A 502 -21.79 33.81 21.41
CA GLY A 502 -22.76 32.83 20.95
C GLY A 502 -24.15 33.04 21.48
N HIS A 503 -24.29 33.41 22.77
CA HIS A 503 -25.58 33.74 23.37
C HIS A 503 -26.20 35.01 22.76
N THR A 504 -25.40 36.01 22.48
CA THR A 504 -25.91 37.28 21.93
C THR A 504 -26.23 37.15 20.43
N ALA A 505 -25.42 36.46 19.67
CA ALA A 505 -25.68 36.20 18.24
C ALA A 505 -26.84 35.21 18.01
N GLY A 506 -27.10 34.30 18.96
CA GLY A 506 -28.19 33.32 18.90
C GLY A 506 -29.56 33.85 19.33
N ASN A 507 -29.62 34.98 20.00
CA ASN A 507 -30.87 35.63 20.42
C ASN A 507 -31.41 36.66 19.41
N SER A 508 -30.83 36.76 18.23
CA SER A 508 -31.42 37.58 17.15
C SER A 508 -32.65 36.83 16.60
N PRO A 509 -33.87 37.46 16.59
CA PRO A 509 -35.12 36.72 16.47
C PRO A 509 -35.43 36.07 15.12
N ASP A 510 -34.55 36.16 14.12
CA ASP A 510 -34.87 35.78 12.74
C ASP A 510 -33.97 34.74 12.06
N ARG A 511 -33.07 34.03 12.79
CA ARG A 511 -32.21 33.03 12.13
C ARG A 511 -32.09 31.74 12.96
N GLY A 512 -32.66 30.67 12.43
CA GLY A 512 -32.51 29.32 12.98
C GLY A 512 -31.03 28.90 13.04
N HIS A 513 -30.50 28.68 14.22
CA HIS A 513 -29.13 28.26 14.47
C HIS A 513 -29.07 26.79 14.86
N GLU A 514 -28.52 25.96 14.01
CA GLU A 514 -28.00 24.66 14.44
C GLU A 514 -26.65 24.83 15.16
N ARG A 515 -26.62 24.54 16.44
CA ARG A 515 -25.36 24.43 17.21
C ARG A 515 -24.66 23.13 16.85
N ARG A 516 -23.56 23.20 16.14
CA ARG A 516 -22.58 22.09 16.09
C ARG A 516 -21.55 22.33 17.19
N SER A 517 -21.60 21.54 18.25
CA SER A 517 -20.54 21.45 19.25
C SER A 517 -19.36 20.70 18.62
N ALA A 518 -18.18 21.32 18.68
CA ALA A 518 -16.89 20.72 18.25
C ALA A 518 -16.40 19.70 19.28
#